data_53d9e602704242f82108275ea0172635
#
_entry.id   53d9e602704242f82108275ea0172635
#
_cell.length_a   1.000
_cell.length_b   1.000
_cell.length_c   1.000
_cell.angle_alpha   90.00
_cell.angle_beta   90.00
_cell.angle_gamma   90.00
#
_symmetry.space_group_name_H-M   'P 1'
#
loop_
_entity.id
_entity.type
_entity.pdbx_description
1 polymer ?
#
loop_
_entity_poly.entity_id
_entity_poly.type
_entity_poly.pdbx_seq_one_letter_code
_entity_poly.pdbx_strand_id
1 'polypeptide(L)'
;GRIYLKREDLNHTGAHKVNNTIGQALLARHMGKPRVIAETGAGQHGVATATVAARLGLECHVFMGEEDVRRQALNVYRMKLLGAEVVPVTSGSRTLKDAMNEALRDWVTNVDNTFYIIGTVAGPHPYPMLVRDFQSVIGREARAQSLAMTGKLPDALVACVGGGSNAIGLFHPFLEDNGVAMYGVEAGGKGVETGEHAAPLSAGIPGILHGNRTYLMQDEDGQIMHTHSVSAGLDYPGVGPEHAWLKDIGR
;
A
#
# COMPACT_ATOMS: atom_id res chain seq x y z
N GLY A 1 2.59 21.06 -22.40
CA GLY A 1 1.60 20.73 -21.35
C GLY A 1 1.99 21.28 -19.98
N ARG A 2 1.05 21.31 -19.05
CA ARG A 2 1.33 21.68 -17.67
C ARG A 2 1.32 20.41 -16.80
N ILE A 3 2.27 20.29 -15.88
CA ILE A 3 2.36 19.18 -14.92
C ILE A 3 2.03 19.75 -13.54
N TYR A 4 1.09 19.12 -12.86
CA TYR A 4 0.70 19.44 -11.48
C TYR A 4 1.05 18.27 -10.58
N LEU A 5 1.54 18.56 -9.39
CA LEU A 5 1.91 17.55 -8.39
C LEU A 5 0.87 17.53 -7.26
N LYS A 6 0.22 16.38 -7.04
CA LYS A 6 -0.55 16.15 -5.84
C LYS A 6 0.42 15.74 -4.72
N ARG A 7 0.69 16.67 -3.82
CA ARG A 7 1.77 16.61 -2.83
C ARG A 7 1.37 15.84 -1.56
N GLU A 8 1.23 14.52 -1.68
CA GLU A 8 0.94 13.63 -0.53
C GLU A 8 2.14 13.49 0.42
N ASP A 9 3.33 13.87 0.00
CA ASP A 9 4.52 13.98 0.84
C ASP A 9 4.44 15.11 1.88
N LEU A 10 3.53 16.07 1.71
CA LEU A 10 3.26 17.12 2.69
C LEU A 10 2.26 16.70 3.78
N ASN A 11 1.66 15.53 3.66
CA ASN A 11 0.83 14.97 4.72
C ASN A 11 1.66 14.69 5.98
N HIS A 12 0.99 14.70 7.13
CA HIS A 12 1.60 14.24 8.37
C HIS A 12 2.18 12.83 8.19
N THR A 13 3.38 12.58 8.69
CA THR A 13 4.23 11.39 8.45
C THR A 13 4.98 11.34 7.12
N GLY A 14 4.71 12.23 6.18
CA GLY A 14 5.48 12.39 4.94
C GLY A 14 5.02 11.53 3.75
N ALA A 15 3.82 10.93 3.81
CA ALA A 15 3.26 10.15 2.72
C ALA A 15 1.74 10.00 2.82
N HIS A 16 1.10 9.47 1.76
CA HIS A 16 -0.34 9.18 1.69
C HIS A 16 -0.83 8.15 2.71
N LYS A 17 0.06 7.41 3.35
CA LYS A 17 -0.31 6.30 4.25
C LYS A 17 -1.20 6.74 5.42
N VAL A 18 -1.03 7.95 5.92
CA VAL A 18 -1.83 8.49 7.02
C VAL A 18 -3.33 8.56 6.69
N ASN A 19 -3.71 8.80 5.44
CA ASN A 19 -5.12 8.82 5.01
C ASN A 19 -5.83 7.49 5.34
N ASN A 20 -5.15 6.40 5.06
CA ASN A 20 -5.65 5.05 5.31
C ASN A 20 -5.55 4.68 6.80
N THR A 21 -4.40 4.93 7.44
CA THR A 21 -4.18 4.47 8.81
C THR A 21 -5.08 5.16 9.81
N ILE A 22 -5.40 6.45 9.64
CA ILE A 22 -6.33 7.14 10.52
C ILE A 22 -7.75 6.57 10.40
N GLY A 23 -8.20 6.26 9.18
CA GLY A 23 -9.52 5.64 8.96
C GLY A 23 -9.61 4.27 9.61
N GLN A 24 -8.63 3.40 9.38
CA GLN A 24 -8.61 2.06 9.96
C GLN A 24 -8.43 2.08 11.49
N ALA A 25 -7.61 2.98 12.04
CA ALA A 25 -7.44 3.09 13.49
C ALA A 25 -8.72 3.60 14.20
N LEU A 26 -9.45 4.52 13.59
CA LEU A 26 -10.76 4.95 14.09
C LEU A 26 -11.78 3.80 14.05
N LEU A 27 -11.75 2.99 13.00
CA LEU A 27 -12.58 1.79 12.90
C LEU A 27 -12.20 0.77 13.99
N ALA A 28 -10.91 0.50 14.18
CA ALA A 28 -10.43 -0.38 15.26
C ALA A 28 -10.94 0.07 16.63
N ARG A 29 -10.83 1.37 16.92
CA ARG A 29 -11.34 1.96 18.14
C ARG A 29 -12.86 1.85 18.27
N HIS A 30 -13.61 2.08 17.18
CA HIS A 30 -15.07 1.90 17.16
C HIS A 30 -15.48 0.45 17.43
N MET A 31 -14.70 -0.51 16.95
CA MET A 31 -14.88 -1.95 17.19
C MET A 31 -14.41 -2.38 18.59
N GLY A 32 -13.89 -1.48 19.43
CA GLY A 32 -13.37 -1.79 20.76
C GLY A 32 -12.08 -2.61 20.76
N LYS A 33 -11.29 -2.58 19.66
CA LYS A 33 -10.02 -3.29 19.59
C LYS A 33 -8.91 -2.47 20.27
N PRO A 34 -8.31 -2.98 21.35
CA PRO A 34 -7.26 -2.25 22.09
C PRO A 34 -5.90 -2.30 21.37
N ARG A 35 -5.68 -3.30 20.53
CA ARG A 35 -4.42 -3.57 19.84
C ARG A 35 -4.58 -3.42 18.35
N VAL A 36 -3.60 -2.76 17.71
CA VAL A 36 -3.49 -2.70 16.25
C VAL A 36 -2.15 -3.27 15.81
N ILE A 37 -2.17 -3.94 14.66
CA ILE A 37 -0.95 -4.41 14.01
C ILE A 37 -0.87 -3.87 12.60
N ALA A 38 0.35 -3.79 12.06
CA ALA A 38 0.61 -3.42 10.68
C ALA A 38 1.82 -4.18 10.14
N GLU A 39 1.87 -4.34 8.83
CA GLU A 39 3.09 -4.69 8.11
C GLU A 39 3.76 -3.43 7.58
N THR A 40 5.06 -3.49 7.31
CA THR A 40 5.74 -2.42 6.59
C THR A 40 7.00 -2.92 5.88
N GLY A 41 7.30 -2.37 4.70
CA GLY A 41 8.57 -2.55 3.98
C GLY A 41 9.43 -1.30 4.09
N ALA A 42 9.11 -0.25 3.33
CA ALA A 42 9.82 1.03 3.39
C ALA A 42 9.71 1.78 4.74
N GLY A 43 8.83 1.33 5.65
CA GLY A 43 8.63 1.91 6.96
C GLY A 43 7.57 3.01 7.03
N GLN A 44 7.12 3.56 5.92
CA GLN A 44 6.15 4.69 5.91
C GLN A 44 4.78 4.28 6.48
N HIS A 45 4.29 3.09 6.14
CA HIS A 45 3.04 2.59 6.70
C HIS A 45 3.16 2.33 8.19
N GLY A 46 4.27 1.72 8.64
CA GLY A 46 4.55 1.49 10.05
C GLY A 46 4.60 2.80 10.86
N VAL A 47 5.29 3.83 10.34
CA VAL A 47 5.34 5.15 10.99
C VAL A 47 3.96 5.80 11.06
N ALA A 48 3.16 5.72 9.98
CA ALA A 48 1.80 6.25 9.98
C ALA A 48 0.90 5.51 10.98
N THR A 49 0.99 4.18 11.04
CA THR A 49 0.24 3.36 12.02
C THR A 49 0.66 3.67 13.45
N ALA A 50 1.96 3.72 13.74
CA ALA A 50 2.48 4.08 15.05
C ALA A 50 2.00 5.48 15.49
N THR A 51 1.97 6.43 14.56
CA THR A 51 1.50 7.81 14.83
C THR A 51 0.03 7.84 15.24
N VAL A 52 -0.84 7.17 14.48
CA VAL A 52 -2.28 7.18 14.80
C VAL A 52 -2.59 6.33 16.03
N ALA A 53 -1.86 5.23 16.25
CA ALA A 53 -1.99 4.41 17.45
C ALA A 53 -1.61 5.20 18.71
N ALA A 54 -0.47 5.90 18.69
CA ALA A 54 -0.06 6.78 19.78
C ALA A 54 -1.11 7.86 20.08
N ARG A 55 -1.66 8.49 19.02
CA ARG A 55 -2.70 9.54 19.16
C ARG A 55 -4.00 9.01 19.76
N LEU A 56 -4.35 7.74 19.50
CA LEU A 56 -5.62 7.13 19.91
C LEU A 56 -5.50 6.24 21.15
N GLY A 57 -4.30 6.08 21.72
CA GLY A 57 -4.03 5.23 22.87
C GLY A 57 -4.18 3.73 22.59
N LEU A 58 -3.82 3.29 21.39
CA LEU A 58 -3.86 1.89 20.97
C LEU A 58 -2.47 1.25 21.12
N GLU A 59 -2.42 0.00 21.57
CA GLU A 59 -1.22 -0.82 21.50
C GLU A 59 -0.87 -1.09 20.03
N CYS A 60 0.40 -0.95 19.66
CA CYS A 60 0.81 -1.02 18.25
C CYS A 60 2.01 -1.93 18.04
N HIS A 61 1.84 -2.96 17.19
CA HIS A 61 2.93 -3.84 16.75
C HIS A 61 3.09 -3.74 15.22
N VAL A 62 4.32 -3.53 14.78
CA VAL A 62 4.64 -3.37 13.35
C VAL A 62 5.57 -4.49 12.92
N PHE A 63 5.08 -5.38 12.07
CA PHE A 63 5.86 -6.45 11.44
C PHE A 63 6.68 -5.88 10.30
N MET A 64 7.98 -6.14 10.30
CA MET A 64 8.90 -5.62 9.30
C MET A 64 9.97 -6.66 9.00
N GLY A 65 10.22 -6.95 7.72
CA GLY A 65 11.28 -7.86 7.35
C GLY A 65 12.63 -7.41 7.88
N GLU A 66 13.46 -8.34 8.38
CA GLU A 66 14.76 -8.03 9.00
C GLU A 66 15.67 -7.24 8.05
N GLU A 67 15.60 -7.52 6.76
CA GLU A 67 16.34 -6.79 5.72
C GLU A 67 15.85 -5.34 5.63
N ASP A 68 14.55 -5.12 5.70
CA ASP A 68 13.94 -3.79 5.69
C ASP A 68 14.22 -3.02 6.98
N VAL A 69 14.21 -3.70 8.14
CA VAL A 69 14.60 -3.11 9.44
C VAL A 69 16.00 -2.48 9.35
N ARG A 70 16.93 -3.18 8.72
CA ARG A 70 18.30 -2.69 8.53
C ARG A 70 18.36 -1.52 7.55
N ARG A 71 17.70 -1.65 6.40
CA ARG A 71 17.71 -0.62 5.34
C ARG A 71 17.00 0.67 5.75
N GLN A 72 15.97 0.55 6.60
CA GLN A 72 15.07 1.64 6.98
C GLN A 72 15.17 2.01 8.49
N ALA A 73 16.37 1.94 9.05
CA ALA A 73 16.62 2.13 10.48
C ALA A 73 16.04 3.45 11.04
N LEU A 74 16.01 4.52 10.24
CA LEU A 74 15.43 5.80 10.66
C LEU A 74 13.90 5.69 10.89
N ASN A 75 13.19 4.96 10.04
CA ASN A 75 11.75 4.73 10.23
C ASN A 75 11.49 3.79 11.40
N VAL A 76 12.35 2.79 11.63
CA VAL A 76 12.30 1.93 12.82
C VAL A 76 12.47 2.77 14.10
N TYR A 77 13.42 3.69 14.12
CA TYR A 77 13.61 4.62 15.24
C TYR A 77 12.35 5.47 15.49
N ARG A 78 11.75 6.02 14.42
CA ARG A 78 10.51 6.83 14.52
C ARG A 78 9.35 6.02 15.09
N MET A 79 9.15 4.77 14.64
CA MET A 79 8.11 3.88 15.17
C MET A 79 8.29 3.61 16.67
N LYS A 80 9.53 3.30 17.09
CA LYS A 80 9.86 3.08 18.51
C LYS A 80 9.67 4.34 19.36
N LEU A 81 10.04 5.50 18.84
CA LEU A 81 9.82 6.79 19.52
C LEU A 81 8.34 7.07 19.76
N LEU A 82 7.47 6.61 18.86
CA LEU A 82 6.01 6.72 18.97
C LEU A 82 5.38 5.62 19.85
N GLY A 83 6.21 4.75 20.46
CA GLY A 83 5.76 3.70 21.38
C GLY A 83 5.32 2.40 20.69
N ALA A 84 5.52 2.25 19.38
CA ALA A 84 5.22 1.00 18.69
C ALA A 84 6.33 -0.03 18.90
N GLU A 85 5.96 -1.30 19.05
CA GLU A 85 6.88 -2.42 18.96
C GLU A 85 7.13 -2.76 17.49
N VAL A 86 8.39 -2.83 17.09
CA VAL A 86 8.79 -3.30 15.75
C VAL A 86 9.24 -4.74 15.87
N VAL A 87 8.50 -5.64 15.22
CA VAL A 87 8.73 -7.09 15.22
C VAL A 87 9.49 -7.49 13.96
N PRO A 88 10.79 -7.84 14.05
CA PRO A 88 11.56 -8.27 12.89
C PRO A 88 11.09 -9.65 12.40
N VAL A 89 10.86 -9.76 11.09
CA VAL A 89 10.49 -11.03 10.44
C VAL A 89 11.73 -11.62 9.76
N THR A 90 12.16 -12.79 10.21
CA THR A 90 13.39 -13.46 9.78
C THR A 90 13.14 -14.60 8.78
N SER A 91 11.88 -14.92 8.48
CA SER A 91 11.48 -15.95 7.53
C SER A 91 11.47 -15.45 6.09
N GLY A 92 11.58 -16.36 5.14
CA GLY A 92 11.47 -16.09 3.70
C GLY A 92 12.52 -15.11 3.17
N SER A 93 12.10 -14.19 2.33
CA SER A 93 12.94 -13.11 1.78
C SER A 93 13.27 -12.00 2.79
N ARG A 94 12.65 -12.03 3.96
CA ARG A 94 12.82 -11.06 5.04
C ARG A 94 12.47 -9.61 4.61
N THR A 95 11.44 -9.50 3.74
CA THR A 95 10.94 -8.24 3.18
C THR A 95 9.43 -8.09 3.41
N LEU A 96 8.79 -7.11 2.77
CA LEU A 96 7.37 -6.77 2.93
C LEU A 96 6.44 -7.98 2.77
N LYS A 97 6.69 -8.89 1.80
CA LYS A 97 5.84 -10.07 1.57
C LYS A 97 5.75 -10.93 2.83
N ASP A 98 6.88 -11.18 3.47
CA ASP A 98 6.93 -12.03 4.66
C ASP A 98 6.40 -11.30 5.91
N ALA A 99 6.61 -9.99 5.99
CA ALA A 99 5.99 -9.15 7.01
C ALA A 99 4.46 -9.21 6.95
N MET A 100 3.86 -9.20 5.74
CA MET A 100 2.42 -9.38 5.56
C MET A 100 1.96 -10.77 5.99
N ASN A 101 2.71 -11.82 5.69
CA ASN A 101 2.39 -13.17 6.11
C ASN A 101 2.34 -13.28 7.64
N GLU A 102 3.32 -12.71 8.35
CA GLU A 102 3.35 -12.74 9.82
C GLU A 102 2.23 -11.89 10.42
N ALA A 103 1.98 -10.70 9.86
CA ALA A 103 0.86 -9.87 10.31
C ALA A 103 -0.49 -10.58 10.16
N LEU A 104 -0.71 -11.29 9.04
CA LEU A 104 -1.93 -12.09 8.84
C LEU A 104 -2.03 -13.24 9.85
N ARG A 105 -0.93 -13.95 10.15
CA ARG A 105 -0.92 -15.02 11.17
C ARG A 105 -1.23 -14.49 12.56
N ASP A 106 -0.60 -13.38 12.95
CA ASP A 106 -0.89 -12.73 14.24
C ASP A 106 -2.35 -12.30 14.32
N TRP A 107 -2.85 -11.67 13.25
CA TRP A 107 -4.24 -11.18 13.22
C TRP A 107 -5.27 -12.30 13.37
N VAL A 108 -5.15 -13.39 12.62
CA VAL A 108 -6.12 -14.50 12.73
C VAL A 108 -6.05 -15.20 14.09
N THR A 109 -4.88 -15.20 14.71
CA THR A 109 -4.68 -15.77 16.05
C THR A 109 -5.31 -14.89 17.14
N ASN A 110 -5.27 -13.57 16.97
CA ASN A 110 -5.65 -12.58 17.98
C ASN A 110 -6.85 -11.72 17.55
N VAL A 111 -7.71 -12.23 16.66
CA VAL A 111 -8.78 -11.46 16.02
C VAL A 111 -9.74 -10.81 17.01
N ASP A 112 -9.94 -11.39 18.18
CA ASP A 112 -10.88 -10.87 19.20
C ASP A 112 -10.46 -9.52 19.76
N ASN A 113 -9.17 -9.26 19.94
CA ASN A 113 -8.63 -8.03 20.53
C ASN A 113 -7.78 -7.18 19.60
N THR A 114 -7.49 -7.66 18.39
CA THR A 114 -6.55 -7.07 17.46
C THR A 114 -7.22 -6.67 16.15
N PHE A 115 -6.90 -5.47 15.67
CA PHE A 115 -7.26 -5.00 14.33
C PHE A 115 -6.00 -4.91 13.46
N TYR A 116 -6.06 -5.51 12.28
CA TYR A 116 -4.98 -5.39 11.31
C TYR A 116 -5.18 -4.14 10.45
N ILE A 117 -4.30 -3.15 10.60
CA ILE A 117 -4.25 -1.95 9.77
C ILE A 117 -3.39 -2.26 8.55
N ILE A 118 -4.02 -2.68 7.46
CA ILE A 118 -3.29 -3.05 6.23
C ILE A 118 -2.81 -1.81 5.47
N GLY A 119 -1.58 -1.87 4.94
CA GLY A 119 -0.91 -0.72 4.33
C GLY A 119 -1.10 -0.53 2.85
N THR A 120 -1.70 -1.50 2.15
CA THR A 120 -1.94 -1.43 0.71
C THR A 120 -3.30 -2.02 0.35
N VAL A 121 -3.71 -1.91 -0.92
CA VAL A 121 -4.99 -2.45 -1.44
C VAL A 121 -4.89 -3.95 -1.73
N ALA A 122 -4.39 -4.71 -0.74
CA ALA A 122 -4.25 -6.15 -0.78
C ALA A 122 -5.03 -6.80 0.37
N GLY A 123 -5.01 -8.13 0.44
CA GLY A 123 -5.70 -8.87 1.49
C GLY A 123 -7.11 -9.31 1.09
N PRO A 124 -7.77 -10.08 1.98
CA PRO A 124 -9.14 -10.54 1.73
C PRO A 124 -10.13 -9.37 1.78
N HIS A 125 -11.30 -9.55 1.15
CA HIS A 125 -12.38 -8.58 1.32
C HIS A 125 -12.71 -8.40 2.81
N PRO A 126 -12.93 -7.17 3.31
CA PRO A 126 -13.13 -5.91 2.59
C PRO A 126 -11.87 -5.02 2.46
N TYR A 127 -10.67 -5.51 2.79
CA TYR A 127 -9.47 -4.67 2.87
C TYR A 127 -9.15 -3.86 1.60
N PRO A 128 -9.17 -4.43 0.37
CA PRO A 128 -8.89 -3.64 -0.82
C PRO A 128 -9.85 -2.44 -0.97
N MET A 129 -11.15 -2.69 -0.79
CA MET A 129 -12.17 -1.65 -0.86
C MET A 129 -12.00 -0.59 0.24
N LEU A 130 -11.72 -1.03 1.47
CA LEU A 130 -11.56 -0.16 2.63
C LEU A 130 -10.36 0.80 2.45
N VAL A 131 -9.22 0.25 2.01
CA VAL A 131 -8.02 1.06 1.74
C VAL A 131 -8.25 2.02 0.58
N ARG A 132 -8.87 1.56 -0.53
CA ARG A 132 -9.29 2.42 -1.65
C ARG A 132 -10.13 3.60 -1.16
N ASP A 133 -11.16 3.33 -0.38
CA ASP A 133 -12.11 4.36 0.04
C ASP A 133 -11.45 5.42 0.93
N PHE A 134 -10.58 5.01 1.86
CA PHE A 134 -9.80 5.95 2.67
C PHE A 134 -8.77 6.73 1.85
N GLN A 135 -8.14 6.11 0.86
CA GLN A 135 -7.20 6.79 -0.02
C GLN A 135 -7.87 7.67 -1.09
N SER A 136 -9.16 7.47 -1.36
CA SER A 136 -9.89 8.24 -2.39
C SER A 136 -10.00 9.74 -2.09
N VAL A 137 -9.64 10.17 -0.89
CA VAL A 137 -9.46 11.60 -0.58
C VAL A 137 -8.46 12.26 -1.53
N ILE A 138 -7.42 11.54 -1.95
CA ILE A 138 -6.40 12.01 -2.92
C ILE A 138 -7.07 12.46 -4.23
N GLY A 139 -7.85 11.58 -4.83
CA GLY A 139 -8.52 11.85 -6.10
C GLY A 139 -9.67 12.86 -5.98
N ARG A 140 -10.45 12.80 -4.90
CA ARG A 140 -11.51 13.80 -4.65
C ARG A 140 -10.94 15.22 -4.56
N GLU A 141 -9.86 15.39 -3.80
CA GLU A 141 -9.16 16.67 -3.69
C GLU A 141 -8.51 17.07 -5.02
N ALA A 142 -7.81 16.16 -5.71
CA ALA A 142 -7.18 16.43 -6.99
C ALA A 142 -8.20 16.90 -8.02
N ARG A 143 -9.39 16.30 -8.05
CA ARG A 143 -10.51 16.71 -8.90
C ARG A 143 -10.96 18.14 -8.60
N ALA A 144 -11.24 18.44 -7.34
CA ALA A 144 -11.68 19.78 -6.93
C ALA A 144 -10.60 20.84 -7.20
N GLN A 145 -9.35 20.52 -6.89
CA GLN A 145 -8.20 21.41 -7.08
C GLN A 145 -7.94 21.68 -8.57
N SER A 146 -8.04 20.66 -9.45
CA SER A 146 -7.90 20.85 -10.89
C SER A 146 -8.95 21.80 -11.45
N LEU A 147 -10.21 21.60 -11.09
CA LEU A 147 -11.31 22.46 -11.49
C LEU A 147 -11.11 23.90 -11.01
N ALA A 148 -10.69 24.09 -9.76
CA ALA A 148 -10.44 25.43 -9.19
C ALA A 148 -9.27 26.16 -9.87
N MET A 149 -8.18 25.43 -10.20
CA MET A 149 -6.98 26.03 -10.77
C MET A 149 -7.05 26.23 -12.28
N THR A 150 -7.76 25.37 -13.01
CA THR A 150 -7.69 25.32 -14.48
C THR A 150 -9.05 25.39 -15.17
N GLY A 151 -10.14 25.31 -14.44
CA GLY A 151 -11.51 25.28 -14.97
C GLY A 151 -11.90 23.94 -15.62
N LYS A 152 -11.01 22.94 -15.63
CA LYS A 152 -11.28 21.62 -16.23
C LYS A 152 -10.66 20.48 -15.43
N LEU A 153 -11.06 19.24 -15.72
CA LEU A 153 -10.38 18.06 -15.24
C LEU A 153 -9.00 17.91 -15.91
N PRO A 154 -8.06 17.18 -15.32
CA PRO A 154 -6.77 16.88 -15.94
C PRO A 154 -6.97 16.05 -17.21
N ASP A 155 -6.10 16.20 -18.19
CA ASP A 155 -6.09 15.38 -19.41
C ASP A 155 -5.59 13.95 -19.09
N ALA A 156 -4.72 13.85 -18.07
CA ALA A 156 -4.16 12.57 -17.62
C ALA A 156 -3.82 12.58 -16.12
N LEU A 157 -3.93 11.41 -15.50
CA LEU A 157 -3.43 11.09 -14.17
C LEU A 157 -2.25 10.12 -14.29
N VAL A 158 -1.19 10.35 -13.52
CA VAL A 158 -0.01 9.48 -13.48
C VAL A 158 0.31 9.18 -12.03
N ALA A 159 0.45 7.90 -11.70
CA ALA A 159 0.83 7.46 -10.36
C ALA A 159 1.74 6.23 -10.42
N CYS A 160 2.71 6.13 -9.50
CA CYS A 160 3.49 4.91 -9.32
C CYS A 160 2.63 3.81 -8.68
N VAL A 161 2.88 2.56 -9.08
CA VAL A 161 2.15 1.37 -8.61
C VAL A 161 3.13 0.36 -8.05
N GLY A 162 3.07 0.18 -6.71
CA GLY A 162 3.59 -1.00 -6.03
C GLY A 162 2.39 -1.89 -5.70
N GLY A 163 1.97 -2.00 -4.43
CA GLY A 163 0.65 -2.57 -4.11
C GLY A 163 -0.52 -1.75 -4.66
N GLY A 164 -0.32 -0.45 -4.90
CA GLY A 164 -1.23 0.41 -5.65
C GLY A 164 -2.18 1.28 -4.83
N SER A 165 -1.97 1.44 -3.51
CA SER A 165 -2.91 2.19 -2.66
C SER A 165 -2.99 3.68 -3.01
N ASN A 166 -1.87 4.34 -3.34
CA ASN A 166 -1.85 5.72 -3.78
C ASN A 166 -2.52 5.89 -5.14
N ALA A 167 -2.23 4.99 -6.07
CA ALA A 167 -2.74 5.04 -7.44
C ALA A 167 -4.26 4.86 -7.46
N ILE A 168 -4.81 3.83 -6.78
CA ILE A 168 -6.26 3.65 -6.74
C ILE A 168 -6.96 4.80 -6.01
N GLY A 169 -6.32 5.35 -4.97
CA GLY A 169 -6.83 6.53 -4.27
C GLY A 169 -6.94 7.76 -5.17
N LEU A 170 -6.00 7.92 -6.10
CA LEU A 170 -6.05 8.96 -7.12
C LEU A 170 -7.06 8.63 -8.23
N PHE A 171 -7.03 7.41 -8.76
CA PHE A 171 -7.77 7.00 -9.96
C PHE A 171 -9.26 6.77 -9.70
N HIS A 172 -9.61 6.13 -8.59
CA HIS A 172 -10.98 5.72 -8.31
C HIS A 172 -12.02 6.85 -8.45
N PRO A 173 -11.82 8.08 -7.95
CA PRO A 173 -12.76 9.18 -8.14
C PRO A 173 -12.89 9.70 -9.58
N PHE A 174 -12.07 9.21 -10.51
CA PHE A 174 -12.09 9.59 -11.93
C PHE A 174 -12.50 8.43 -12.87
N LEU A 175 -12.88 7.27 -12.33
CA LEU A 175 -13.18 6.10 -13.18
C LEU A 175 -14.30 6.35 -14.19
N GLU A 176 -15.27 7.16 -13.83
CA GLU A 176 -16.39 7.53 -14.73
C GLU A 176 -16.02 8.64 -15.74
N ASP A 177 -14.86 9.27 -15.60
CA ASP A 177 -14.43 10.35 -16.48
C ASP A 177 -13.63 9.80 -17.68
N ASN A 178 -14.33 9.31 -18.70
CA ASN A 178 -13.71 8.68 -19.89
C ASN A 178 -12.73 9.60 -20.66
N GLY A 179 -12.80 10.91 -20.45
CA GLY A 179 -11.88 11.89 -21.03
C GLY A 179 -10.56 12.05 -20.27
N VAL A 180 -10.39 11.39 -19.12
CA VAL A 180 -9.18 11.44 -18.29
C VAL A 180 -8.39 10.16 -18.46
N ALA A 181 -7.22 10.23 -19.09
CA ALA A 181 -6.32 9.07 -19.23
C ALA A 181 -5.68 8.73 -17.88
N MET A 182 -5.45 7.44 -17.60
CA MET A 182 -4.82 6.96 -16.37
C MET A 182 -3.58 6.14 -16.66
N TYR A 183 -2.46 6.50 -16.08
CA TYR A 183 -1.18 5.82 -16.24
C TYR A 183 -0.64 5.34 -14.89
N GLY A 184 -0.69 4.02 -14.67
CA GLY A 184 -0.01 3.36 -13.57
C GLY A 184 1.43 3.03 -13.98
N VAL A 185 2.41 3.47 -13.21
CA VAL A 185 3.83 3.26 -13.51
C VAL A 185 4.42 2.28 -12.49
N GLU A 186 4.75 1.09 -12.94
CA GLU A 186 5.37 0.04 -12.13
C GLU A 186 6.89 0.14 -12.13
N ALA A 187 7.53 -0.56 -11.18
CA ALA A 187 9.00 -0.60 -11.09
C ALA A 187 9.58 -1.58 -12.10
N GLY A 188 10.16 -1.08 -13.19
CA GLY A 188 10.85 -1.87 -14.21
C GLY A 188 12.18 -2.48 -13.76
N GLY A 189 12.67 -2.13 -12.57
CA GLY A 189 13.91 -2.70 -12.01
C GLY A 189 15.12 -2.54 -12.93
N LYS A 190 15.76 -3.68 -13.24
CA LYS A 190 16.87 -3.77 -14.18
C LYS A 190 16.41 -4.06 -15.64
N GLY A 191 15.12 -4.01 -15.87
CA GLY A 191 14.44 -4.37 -17.13
C GLY A 191 13.48 -5.52 -16.92
N VAL A 192 12.27 -5.39 -17.48
CA VAL A 192 11.22 -6.42 -17.34
C VAL A 192 11.69 -7.76 -17.89
N GLU A 193 12.45 -7.74 -18.99
CA GLU A 193 13.02 -8.91 -19.65
C GLU A 193 14.06 -9.66 -18.82
N THR A 194 14.62 -9.03 -17.80
CA THR A 194 15.63 -9.66 -16.93
C THR A 194 15.01 -10.51 -15.82
N GLY A 195 13.72 -10.34 -15.54
CA GLY A 195 13.06 -10.91 -14.38
C GLY A 195 13.35 -10.16 -13.05
N GLU A 196 14.31 -9.22 -13.04
CA GLU A 196 14.65 -8.42 -11.86
C GLU A 196 13.88 -7.09 -11.85
N HIS A 197 12.58 -7.19 -11.64
CA HIS A 197 11.65 -6.06 -11.59
C HIS A 197 10.51 -6.32 -10.59
N ALA A 198 9.61 -5.34 -10.41
CA ALA A 198 8.39 -5.44 -9.61
C ALA A 198 7.21 -4.83 -10.39
N ALA A 199 6.92 -5.42 -11.56
CA ALA A 199 5.90 -4.96 -12.49
C ALA A 199 4.86 -6.05 -12.79
N PRO A 200 4.03 -6.47 -11.80
CA PRO A 200 3.09 -7.58 -11.96
C PRO A 200 1.97 -7.29 -12.98
N LEU A 201 1.54 -6.05 -13.16
CA LEU A 201 0.56 -5.73 -14.21
C LEU A 201 1.16 -5.88 -15.61
N SER A 202 2.43 -5.51 -15.79
CA SER A 202 3.09 -5.57 -17.10
C SER A 202 3.52 -6.98 -17.48
N ALA A 203 4.04 -7.78 -16.53
CA ALA A 203 4.69 -9.06 -16.82
C ALA A 203 4.26 -10.23 -15.91
N GLY A 204 3.39 -9.99 -14.94
CA GLY A 204 2.87 -11.04 -14.08
C GLY A 204 1.74 -11.83 -14.71
N ILE A 205 1.38 -12.93 -14.06
CA ILE A 205 0.25 -13.78 -14.44
C ILE A 205 -0.80 -13.82 -13.31
N PRO A 206 -2.07 -14.15 -13.61
CA PRO A 206 -3.11 -14.23 -12.59
C PRO A 206 -2.83 -15.30 -11.54
N GLY A 207 -3.00 -14.97 -10.26
CA GLY A 207 -2.81 -15.89 -9.15
C GLY A 207 -3.42 -15.37 -7.86
N ILE A 208 -3.11 -16.01 -6.73
CA ILE A 208 -3.63 -15.66 -5.41
C ILE A 208 -2.45 -15.35 -4.47
N LEU A 209 -2.49 -14.18 -3.85
CA LEU A 209 -1.52 -13.77 -2.85
C LEU A 209 -2.22 -12.99 -1.73
N HIS A 210 -1.86 -13.23 -0.48
CA HIS A 210 -2.39 -12.51 0.69
C HIS A 210 -3.94 -12.44 0.74
N GLY A 211 -4.62 -13.48 0.22
CA GLY A 211 -6.07 -13.60 0.28
C GLY A 211 -6.85 -12.87 -0.83
N ASN A 212 -6.18 -12.36 -1.86
CA ASN A 212 -6.85 -11.79 -3.04
C ASN A 212 -6.30 -12.38 -4.35
N ARG A 213 -7.16 -12.48 -5.36
CA ARG A 213 -6.79 -12.82 -6.74
C ARG A 213 -6.35 -11.56 -7.46
N THR A 214 -5.18 -11.63 -8.10
CA THR A 214 -4.58 -10.50 -8.83
C THR A 214 -3.52 -10.98 -9.81
N TYR A 215 -2.79 -10.04 -10.46
CA TYR A 215 -1.57 -10.34 -11.20
C TYR A 215 -0.38 -10.46 -10.25
N LEU A 216 0.44 -11.49 -10.43
CA LEU A 216 1.57 -11.82 -9.58
C LEU A 216 2.83 -12.10 -10.39
N MET A 217 3.97 -11.77 -9.79
CA MET A 217 5.27 -12.29 -10.19
C MET A 217 5.40 -13.71 -9.61
N GLN A 218 5.12 -14.72 -10.43
CA GLN A 218 5.23 -16.13 -10.04
C GLN A 218 5.81 -16.96 -11.21
N ASP A 219 6.49 -18.05 -10.85
CA ASP A 219 7.04 -19.00 -11.79
C ASP A 219 6.00 -20.01 -12.29
N GLU A 220 6.44 -20.96 -13.12
CA GLU A 220 5.60 -22.02 -13.70
C GLU A 220 4.99 -22.96 -12.64
N ASP A 221 5.64 -23.10 -11.49
CA ASP A 221 5.18 -23.90 -10.36
C ASP A 221 4.27 -23.09 -9.40
N GLY A 222 3.99 -21.82 -9.73
CA GLY A 222 3.16 -20.93 -8.93
C GLY A 222 3.87 -20.35 -7.71
N GLN A 223 5.22 -20.48 -7.62
CA GLN A 223 5.99 -19.90 -6.53
C GLN A 223 6.20 -18.40 -6.78
N ILE A 224 6.08 -17.61 -5.72
CA ILE A 224 6.28 -16.16 -5.82
C ILE A 224 7.77 -15.88 -6.06
N MET A 225 8.04 -15.21 -7.18
CA MET A 225 9.39 -14.82 -7.57
C MET A 225 9.92 -13.69 -6.68
N HIS A 226 11.25 -13.61 -6.58
CA HIS A 226 11.89 -12.44 -6.01
C HIS A 226 11.67 -11.23 -6.92
N THR A 227 11.30 -10.11 -6.32
CA THR A 227 11.16 -8.84 -7.01
C THR A 227 12.38 -7.95 -6.78
N HIS A 228 12.56 -6.95 -7.63
CA HIS A 228 13.61 -5.96 -7.48
C HIS A 228 13.10 -4.57 -7.81
N SER A 229 13.28 -3.65 -6.86
CA SER A 229 13.09 -2.23 -7.06
C SER A 229 14.07 -1.44 -6.19
N VAL A 230 14.63 -0.37 -6.72
CA VAL A 230 15.40 0.61 -5.94
C VAL A 230 14.52 1.26 -4.87
N SER A 231 13.23 1.45 -5.18
CA SER A 231 12.24 1.95 -4.23
C SER A 231 11.65 0.79 -3.43
N ALA A 232 11.96 0.71 -2.14
CA ALA A 232 11.36 -0.29 -1.25
C ALA A 232 9.82 -0.22 -1.18
N GLY A 233 9.23 0.95 -1.45
CA GLY A 233 7.77 1.13 -1.53
C GLY A 233 7.13 0.55 -2.79
N LEU A 234 7.92 0.19 -3.80
CA LEU A 234 7.48 -0.44 -5.07
C LEU A 234 8.02 -1.87 -5.23
N ASP A 235 8.66 -2.42 -4.19
CA ASP A 235 9.24 -3.77 -4.21
C ASP A 235 8.21 -4.77 -3.64
N TYR A 236 7.23 -5.15 -4.49
CA TYR A 236 6.15 -6.05 -4.12
C TYR A 236 5.74 -6.91 -5.32
N PRO A 237 5.58 -8.25 -5.15
CA PRO A 237 5.35 -9.16 -6.25
C PRO A 237 3.91 -9.22 -6.76
N GLY A 238 3.01 -8.45 -6.20
CA GLY A 238 1.61 -8.39 -6.58
C GLY A 238 1.09 -6.96 -6.68
N VAL A 239 -0.19 -6.83 -6.96
CA VAL A 239 -0.87 -5.53 -7.06
C VAL A 239 -2.29 -5.66 -6.50
N GLY A 240 -2.93 -4.56 -6.18
CA GLY A 240 -4.32 -4.56 -5.73
C GLY A 240 -5.29 -5.16 -6.76
N PRO A 241 -6.31 -5.92 -6.35
CA PRO A 241 -7.23 -6.59 -7.27
C PRO A 241 -8.03 -5.63 -8.16
N GLU A 242 -8.29 -4.40 -7.70
CA GLU A 242 -8.96 -3.40 -8.53
C GLU A 242 -8.06 -2.90 -9.66
N HIS A 243 -6.75 -2.82 -9.47
CA HIS A 243 -5.81 -2.52 -10.57
C HIS A 243 -5.79 -3.65 -11.59
N ALA A 244 -5.82 -4.91 -11.13
CA ALA A 244 -5.94 -6.07 -12.02
C ALA A 244 -7.21 -6.00 -12.86
N TRP A 245 -8.35 -5.70 -12.23
CA TRP A 245 -9.62 -5.51 -12.91
C TRP A 245 -9.57 -4.33 -13.92
N LEU A 246 -8.99 -3.18 -13.55
CA LEU A 246 -8.85 -2.03 -14.45
C LEU A 246 -8.02 -2.39 -15.69
N LYS A 247 -6.95 -3.18 -15.54
CA LYS A 247 -6.19 -3.71 -16.66
C LYS A 247 -7.06 -4.59 -17.55
N ASP A 248 -7.84 -5.52 -16.96
CA ASP A 248 -8.65 -6.48 -17.71
C ASP A 248 -9.74 -5.81 -18.54
N ILE A 249 -10.32 -4.70 -18.06
CA ILE A 249 -11.33 -3.92 -18.79
C ILE A 249 -10.73 -2.84 -19.70
N GLY A 250 -9.40 -2.70 -19.75
CA GLY A 250 -8.73 -1.72 -20.61
C GLY A 250 -8.88 -0.26 -20.14
N ARG A 251 -9.05 -0.04 -18.84
CA ARG A 251 -9.20 1.29 -18.25
C ARG A 251 -7.89 1.78 -17.67
#